data_f272f012dc1111fd10c7ba1e08476bf5
#
_entry.id   f272f012dc1111fd10c7ba1e08476bf5
#
_cell.length_a   1.000
_cell.length_b   1.000
_cell.length_c   1.000
_cell.angle_alpha   90.00
_cell.angle_beta   90.00
_cell.angle_gamma   90.00
#
_symmetry.space_group_name_H-M   'P 1'
#
loop_
_entity.id
_entity.type
_entity.pdbx_description
1 polymer ?
#
loop_
_entity_poly.entity_id
_entity_poly.type
_entity_poly.pdbx_seq_one_letter_code
_entity_poly.pdbx_strand_id
1 'polypeptide(L)' 'MGEINDLRFMAPPEDLEKWEWFFKEMEKRGLIEIFEISGKFPNKRGNSKLSRQYFKVKLNAKMPEQ' A
#
# COMPACT_ATOMS: atom_id res chain seq x y z
N MET A 1 2.55 14.56 13.27
CA MET A 1 3.10 14.83 11.95
C MET A 1 3.62 13.55 11.35
N GLY A 2 3.15 13.22 10.17
CA GLY A 2 3.60 12.04 9.50
C GLY A 2 4.60 12.34 8.42
N GLU A 3 5.48 11.41 8.17
CA GLU A 3 6.37 11.47 7.03
C GLU A 3 5.84 10.52 5.97
N ILE A 4 6.31 10.71 4.73
CA ILE A 4 5.96 9.79 3.66
C ILE A 4 6.63 8.46 3.91
N ASN A 5 5.85 7.40 3.93
CA ASN A 5 6.34 6.05 4.17
C ASN A 5 6.38 5.28 2.86
N ASP A 6 7.49 4.60 2.62
CA ASP A 6 7.62 3.72 1.47
C ASP A 6 7.26 2.31 1.89
N LEU A 7 6.21 1.78 1.28
CA LEU A 7 5.76 0.43 1.58
C LEU A 7 5.99 -0.47 0.38
N ARG A 8 6.50 -1.65 0.63
CA ARG A 8 6.69 -2.65 -0.40
C ARG A 8 5.88 -3.87 -0.06
N PHE A 9 5.00 -4.25 -0.96
CA PHE A 9 4.14 -5.40 -0.76
C PHE A 9 4.53 -6.48 -1.75
N MET A 10 4.45 -7.72 -1.31
CA MET A 10 4.61 -8.87 -2.18
C MET A 10 3.46 -9.81 -1.92
N ALA A 11 2.62 -9.99 -2.91
CA ALA A 11 1.38 -10.75 -2.76
C ALA A 11 0.86 -11.14 -4.14
N PRO A 12 -0.10 -12.08 -4.21
CA PRO A 12 -0.77 -12.34 -5.48
C PRO A 12 -1.43 -11.06 -6.02
N PRO A 13 -1.51 -10.89 -7.34
CA PRO A 13 -2.10 -9.68 -7.91
C PRO A 13 -3.50 -9.35 -7.38
N GLU A 14 -4.32 -10.35 -7.14
CA GLU A 14 -5.66 -10.13 -6.60
C GLU A 14 -5.63 -9.49 -5.22
N ASP A 15 -4.68 -9.92 -4.40
CA ASP A 15 -4.54 -9.34 -3.07
C ASP A 15 -4.00 -7.92 -3.14
N LEU A 16 -3.09 -7.65 -4.09
CA LEU A 16 -2.58 -6.30 -4.26
C LEU A 16 -3.69 -5.34 -4.66
N GLU A 17 -4.63 -5.79 -5.48
CA GLU A 17 -5.78 -4.98 -5.83
C GLU A 17 -6.64 -4.66 -4.61
N LYS A 18 -6.79 -5.61 -3.71
CA LYS A 18 -7.52 -5.40 -2.46
C LYS A 18 -6.81 -4.40 -1.57
N TRP A 19 -5.48 -4.48 -1.50
CA TRP A 19 -4.69 -3.52 -0.74
C TRP A 19 -4.83 -2.11 -1.30
N GLU A 20 -4.78 -2.00 -2.62
CA GLU A 20 -4.95 -0.71 -3.27
C GLU A 20 -6.33 -0.12 -2.96
N TRP A 21 -7.37 -0.93 -3.05
CA TRP A 21 -8.72 -0.52 -2.69
C TRP A 21 -8.79 -0.07 -1.23
N PHE A 22 -8.18 -0.85 -0.34
CA PHE A 22 -8.18 -0.56 1.09
C PHE A 22 -7.53 0.79 1.36
N PHE A 23 -6.38 1.05 0.75
CA PHE A 23 -5.70 2.32 0.95
C PHE A 23 -6.55 3.48 0.44
N LYS A 24 -7.20 3.33 -0.69
CA LYS A 24 -8.06 4.38 -1.24
C LYS A 24 -9.25 4.65 -0.31
N GLU A 25 -9.80 3.61 0.30
CA GLU A 25 -10.87 3.78 1.28
C GLU A 25 -10.37 4.52 2.52
N MET A 26 -9.18 4.20 2.98
CA MET A 26 -8.61 4.88 4.14
C MET A 26 -8.31 6.34 3.83
N GLU A 27 -7.91 6.63 2.60
CA GLU A 27 -7.70 8.01 2.18
C GLU A 27 -9.00 8.80 2.19
N LYS A 28 -10.08 8.20 1.73
CA LYS A 28 -11.40 8.86 1.78
C LYS A 28 -11.81 9.21 3.19
N ARG A 29 -11.40 8.40 4.16
CA ARG A 29 -11.71 8.65 5.57
C ARG A 29 -10.74 9.62 6.23
N GLY A 30 -9.75 10.10 5.48
CA GLY A 30 -8.79 11.05 6.02
C GLY A 30 -7.74 10.42 6.93
N LEU A 31 -7.62 9.10 6.92
CA LEU A 31 -6.68 8.40 7.79
C LEU A 31 -5.28 8.32 7.18
N ILE A 32 -5.19 8.33 5.87
CA ILE A 32 -3.91 8.35 5.17
C ILE A 32 -4.00 9.29 3.98
N GLU A 33 -2.84 9.61 3.45
CA GLU A 33 -2.72 10.39 2.22
C GLU A 33 -1.83 9.60 1.27
N ILE A 34 -2.33 9.31 0.08
CA ILE A 34 -1.59 8.52 -0.91
C ILE A 34 -0.84 9.47 -1.83
N PHE A 35 0.48 9.29 -1.92
CA PHE A 35 1.32 10.09 -2.82
C PHE A 35 1.66 9.36 -4.10
N GLU A 36 1.82 8.04 -4.02
CA GLU A 36 2.18 7.28 -5.21
C GLU A 36 1.75 5.83 -5.04
N ILE A 37 1.24 5.25 -6.11
CA ILE A 37 0.96 3.82 -6.20
C ILE A 37 1.64 3.35 -7.48
N SER A 38 2.59 2.43 -7.35
CA SER A 38 3.28 1.88 -8.52
C SER A 38 2.41 0.84 -9.22
N GLY A 39 2.84 0.45 -10.41
CA GLY A 39 2.27 -0.73 -11.05
C GLY A 39 2.68 -1.99 -10.32
N LYS A 40 2.11 -3.10 -10.75
CA LYS A 40 2.46 -4.40 -10.20
C LYS A 40 3.58 -5.01 -11.03
N PHE A 41 4.64 -5.44 -10.35
CA PHE A 41 5.81 -6.02 -11.01
C PHE A 41 5.84 -7.52 -10.72
N PRO A 42 5.73 -8.38 -11.75
CA PRO A 42 5.76 -9.81 -11.50
C PRO A 42 7.11 -10.24 -10.93
N ASN A 43 7.06 -11.18 -10.01
CA ASN A 43 8.27 -11.78 -9.48
C ASN A 43 8.69 -12.93 -10.39
N LYS A 44 9.83 -12.76 -11.06
CA LYS A 44 10.24 -13.72 -12.10
C LYS A 44 11.03 -14.91 -11.56
N ARG A 45 11.19 -15.01 -10.26
CA ARG A 45 11.95 -16.13 -9.70
C ARG A 45 11.08 -17.36 -9.52
N GLY A 46 11.44 -18.44 -10.22
CA GLY A 46 10.76 -19.72 -10.10
C GLY A 46 9.30 -19.63 -10.51
N ASN A 47 8.48 -20.43 -9.86
CA ASN A 47 7.03 -20.49 -10.14
C ASN A 47 6.23 -19.58 -9.26
N SER A 48 6.82 -18.47 -8.83
CA SER A 48 6.14 -17.55 -7.93
C SER A 48 4.98 -16.87 -8.64
N LYS A 49 3.80 -16.90 -8.03
CA LYS A 49 2.63 -16.18 -8.50
C LYS A 49 2.54 -14.82 -7.83
N LEU A 50 3.56 -14.43 -7.09
CA LEU A 50 3.55 -13.18 -6.35
C LEU A 50 3.99 -12.03 -7.26
N SER A 51 3.43 -10.88 -6.99
CA SER A 51 3.86 -9.63 -7.63
C SER A 51 4.28 -8.65 -6.54
N ARG A 52 5.07 -7.67 -6.92
CA ARG A 52 5.50 -6.62 -6.01
C ARG A 52 4.77 -5.34 -6.37
N GLN A 53 4.44 -4.57 -5.36
CA GLN A 53 3.85 -3.25 -5.57
C GLN A 53 4.36 -2.31 -4.49
N TYR A 54 4.61 -1.08 -4.86
CA TYR A 54 5.15 -0.06 -3.97
C TYR A 54 4.13 1.03 -3.77
N PHE A 55 4.02 1.48 -2.52
CA PHE A 55 3.12 2.57 -2.16
C PHE A 55 3.88 3.63 -1.41
N LYS A 56 3.59 4.89 -1.69
CA LYS A 56 4.08 6.00 -0.87
C LYS A 56 2.88 6.66 -0.23
N VAL A 57 2.80 6.54 1.09
CA VAL A 57 1.65 7.04 1.84
C VAL A 57 2.12 7.77 3.09
N LYS A 58 1.27 8.64 3.57
CA LYS A 58 1.50 9.34 4.82
C LYS A 58 0.35 9.03 5.76
N LEU A 59 0.67 8.74 7.01
CA LEU A 59 -0.35 8.48 8.01
C LEU A 59 -0.84 9.80 8.61
N ASN A 60 -2.15 10.01 8.54
CA ASN A 60 -2.80 11.16 9.18
C ASN A 60 -3.57 10.75 10.42
N ALA A 61 -3.70 9.44 10.63
CA ALA A 61 -4.43 8.94 11.77
C ALA A 61 -3.71 9.27 13.07
N LYS A 62 -4.46 9.73 14.06
CA LYS A 62 -3.92 9.95 15.38
C LYS A 62 -4.03 8.68 16.17
N MET A 63 -2.94 8.29 16.81
CA MET A 63 -2.98 7.15 17.70
C MET A 63 -3.67 7.52 18.99
N PRO A 64 -4.49 6.63 19.56
CA PRO A 64 -5.09 6.93 20.84
C PRO A 64 -4.02 7.05 21.91
N GLU A 65 -4.13 8.06 22.74
CA GLU A 65 -3.24 8.21 23.88
C GLU A 65 -3.61 7.21 24.95
N GLN A 66 -2.61 6.62 25.57
CA GLN A 66 -2.82 5.67 26.65
C GLN A 66 -2.45 6.29 27.98
#